data_ad764d99c03dee8485927a7c244839af
#
_entry.id   ad764d99c03dee8485927a7c244839af
#
_cell.length_a   1.000
_cell.length_b   1.000
_cell.length_c   1.000
_cell.angle_alpha   90.00
_cell.angle_beta   90.00
_cell.angle_gamma   90.00
#
_symmetry.space_group_name_H-M   'P 1'
#
loop_
_entity.id
_entity.type
_entity.pdbx_description
1 polymer ?
#
loop_
_entity_poly.entity_id
_entity_poly.type
_entity_poly.pdbx_seq_one_letter_code
_entity_poly.pdbx_strand_id
1 'polypeptide(L)' 'MDVIVEITQAVLLPELMTGLADCGCRAESVTPSACRVVPPHASNPEHARVELDFFLRAWELRHPGVETVVSYLS' A
#
# COMPACT_ATOMS: atom_id res chain seq x y z
N MET A 1 -6.20 -9.76 6.91
CA MET A 1 -4.82 -9.31 7.13
C MET A 1 -4.75 -7.81 6.86
N ASP A 2 -4.34 -7.08 7.87
CA ASP A 2 -4.21 -5.63 7.75
C ASP A 2 -2.76 -5.25 7.60
N VAL A 3 -2.51 -4.24 6.79
CA VAL A 3 -1.15 -3.80 6.49
C VAL A 3 -1.12 -2.29 6.62
N ILE A 4 -0.06 -1.78 7.22
CA ILE A 4 0.20 -0.33 7.26
C ILE A 4 1.30 -0.04 6.25
N VAL A 5 1.02 0.88 5.33
CA VAL A 5 1.99 1.34 4.35
C VAL A 5 2.31 2.81 4.65
N GLU A 6 3.58 3.08 4.89
CA GLU A 6 4.07 4.42 5.16
C GLU A 6 4.94 4.86 4.00
N ILE A 7 4.84 6.15 3.63
CA ILE A 7 5.64 6.68 2.54
C ILE A 7 6.43 7.90 2.99
N THR A 8 7.53 8.19 2.29
CA THR A 8 8.41 9.30 2.63
C THR A 8 7.87 10.66 2.21
N GLN A 9 6.93 10.70 1.27
CA GLN A 9 6.33 11.95 0.80
C GLN A 9 4.82 11.92 1.01
N ALA A 10 4.38 12.57 2.07
CA ALA A 10 2.97 12.57 2.47
C ALA A 10 2.04 13.10 1.36
N VAL A 11 2.53 14.03 0.55
CA VAL A 11 1.71 14.64 -0.51
C VAL A 11 1.26 13.60 -1.54
N LEU A 12 1.97 12.48 -1.66
CA LEU A 12 1.64 11.43 -2.62
C LEU A 12 0.75 10.33 -2.03
N LEU A 13 0.41 10.42 -0.75
CA LEU A 13 -0.43 9.41 -0.13
C LEU A 13 -1.80 9.24 -0.81
N PRO A 14 -2.52 10.32 -1.15
CA PRO A 14 -3.81 10.14 -1.85
C PRO A 14 -3.66 9.41 -3.19
N GLU A 15 -2.58 9.68 -3.91
CA GLU A 15 -2.32 9.01 -5.19
C GLU A 15 -2.05 7.52 -4.98
N LEU A 16 -1.27 7.19 -3.96
CA LEU A 16 -1.02 5.79 -3.60
C LEU A 16 -2.31 5.08 -3.23
N MET A 17 -3.14 5.72 -2.43
CA MET A 17 -4.42 5.14 -2.01
C MET A 17 -5.35 4.90 -3.20
N THR A 18 -5.36 5.82 -4.16
CA THR A 18 -6.15 5.64 -5.39
C THR A 18 -5.67 4.43 -6.18
N GLY A 19 -4.36 4.29 -6.32
CA GLY A 19 -3.79 3.12 -7.02
C GLY A 19 -4.12 1.81 -6.32
N LEU A 20 -4.06 1.79 -5.00
CA LEU A 20 -4.43 0.60 -4.23
C LEU A 20 -5.91 0.26 -4.40
N ALA A 21 -6.77 1.27 -4.40
CA ALA A 21 -8.19 1.06 -4.62
C ALA A 21 -8.47 0.49 -6.01
N ASP A 22 -7.74 0.93 -7.02
CA ASP A 22 -7.87 0.42 -8.38
C ASP A 22 -7.48 -1.07 -8.45
N CYS A 23 -6.63 -1.51 -7.54
CA CYS A 23 -6.24 -2.92 -7.45
C CYS A 23 -7.19 -3.75 -6.58
N GLY A 24 -8.28 -3.15 -6.12
CA GLY A 24 -9.25 -3.85 -5.30
C GLY A 24 -8.97 -3.81 -3.81
N CYS A 25 -7.93 -3.10 -3.38
CA CYS A 25 -7.62 -2.97 -1.96
C CYS A 25 -8.47 -1.87 -1.33
N ARG A 26 -8.69 -1.96 -0.02
CA ARG A 26 -9.27 -0.86 0.73
C ARG A 26 -8.14 -0.13 1.42
N ALA A 27 -8.07 1.17 1.23
CA ALA A 27 -7.03 1.99 1.82
C ALA A 27 -7.65 3.12 2.62
N GLU A 28 -7.11 3.32 3.82
CA GLU A 28 -7.61 4.31 4.75
C GLU A 28 -6.44 5.08 5.35
N SER A 29 -6.49 6.39 5.30
CA SER A 29 -5.45 7.21 5.87
C SER A 29 -5.46 7.10 7.40
N VAL A 30 -4.31 6.77 8.00
CA VAL A 30 -4.17 6.71 9.46
C VAL A 30 -3.28 7.82 9.98
N THR A 31 -2.32 8.28 9.16
CA THR A 31 -1.52 9.47 9.42
C THR A 31 -1.36 10.22 8.10
N PRO A 32 -0.83 11.46 8.10
CA PRO A 32 -0.61 12.17 6.83
C PRO A 32 0.29 11.43 5.84
N SER A 33 1.13 10.51 6.31
CA SER A 33 2.07 9.79 5.47
C SER A 33 1.88 8.28 5.47
N ALA A 34 0.81 7.78 6.10
CA ALA A 34 0.60 6.34 6.20
C ALA A 34 -0.87 5.99 6.00
N CYS A 35 -1.11 4.82 5.41
CA CYS A 35 -2.46 4.32 5.24
C CYS A 35 -2.53 2.86 5.67
N ARG A 36 -3.72 2.47 6.09
CA ARG A 36 -4.03 1.10 6.40
C ARG A 36 -4.62 0.47 5.16
N VAL A 37 -4.07 -0.66 4.76
CA VAL A 37 -4.49 -1.34 3.53
C VAL A 37 -5.08 -2.68 3.88
N VAL A 38 -6.27 -2.95 3.37
CA VAL A 38 -6.90 -4.25 3.46
C VAL A 38 -6.93 -4.82 2.05
N PRO A 39 -6.18 -5.90 1.79
CA PRO A 39 -6.16 -6.51 0.47
C PRO A 39 -7.54 -7.02 0.05
N PRO A 40 -7.79 -7.20 -1.24
CA PRO A 40 -9.03 -7.80 -1.67
C PRO A 40 -9.16 -9.20 -1.09
N HIS A 41 -10.37 -9.71 -1.11
CA HIS A 41 -10.69 -11.00 -0.50
C HIS A 41 -9.85 -12.09 -1.16
N ALA A 42 -8.65 -12.29 -0.65
CA ALA A 42 -7.74 -13.30 -1.16
C ALA A 42 -7.87 -14.55 -0.32
N SER A 43 -7.93 -15.68 -0.97
CA SER A 43 -7.96 -16.98 -0.30
C SER A 43 -6.63 -17.32 0.35
N ASN A 44 -5.56 -16.61 -0.03
CA ASN A 44 -4.21 -16.88 0.44
C ASN A 44 -3.51 -15.59 0.87
N PRO A 45 -3.25 -15.42 2.19
CA PRO A 45 -2.57 -14.22 2.69
C PRO A 45 -1.17 -14.02 2.11
N GLU A 46 -0.43 -15.09 1.85
CA GLU A 46 0.90 -14.97 1.27
C GLU A 46 0.84 -14.40 -0.14
N HIS A 47 -0.15 -14.81 -0.91
CA HIS A 47 -0.35 -14.31 -2.26
C HIS A 47 -0.68 -12.82 -2.22
N ALA A 48 -1.54 -12.41 -1.30
CA ALA A 48 -1.89 -11.01 -1.14
C ALA A 48 -0.66 -10.15 -0.79
N ARG A 49 0.23 -10.67 0.05
CA ARG A 49 1.46 -9.97 0.42
C ARG A 49 2.38 -9.78 -0.79
N VAL A 50 2.52 -10.83 -1.59
CA VAL A 50 3.36 -10.77 -2.79
C VAL A 50 2.81 -9.76 -3.79
N GLU A 51 1.50 -9.76 -4.00
CA GLU A 51 0.86 -8.81 -4.91
C GLU A 51 1.02 -7.37 -4.43
N LEU A 52 0.85 -7.15 -3.13
CA LEU A 52 1.02 -5.82 -2.56
C LEU A 52 2.45 -5.33 -2.71
N ASP A 53 3.42 -6.18 -2.40
CA ASP A 53 4.83 -5.83 -2.54
C ASP A 53 5.17 -5.48 -3.99
N PHE A 54 4.68 -6.28 -4.93
CA PHE A 54 4.89 -6.04 -6.35
C PHE A 54 4.29 -4.69 -6.78
N PHE A 55 3.07 -4.41 -6.32
CA PHE A 55 2.42 -3.13 -6.61
C PHE A 55 3.24 -1.96 -6.09
N LEU A 56 3.71 -2.04 -4.86
CA LEU A 56 4.45 -0.95 -4.23
C LEU A 56 5.78 -0.71 -4.93
N ARG A 57 6.47 -1.76 -5.33
CA ARG A 57 7.72 -1.60 -6.07
C ARG A 57 7.49 -0.96 -7.43
N ALA A 58 6.45 -1.35 -8.13
CA ALA A 58 6.12 -0.74 -9.41
C ALA A 58 5.74 0.72 -9.23
N TRP A 59 5.01 1.03 -8.15
CA TRP A 59 4.61 2.39 -7.84
C TRP A 59 5.82 3.26 -7.52
N GLU A 60 6.78 2.74 -6.74
CA GLU A 60 8.01 3.46 -6.42
C GLU A 60 8.82 3.80 -7.68
N LEU A 61 8.82 2.89 -8.64
CA LEU A 61 9.53 3.14 -9.90
C LEU A 61 8.94 4.30 -10.70
N ARG A 62 7.64 4.54 -10.54
CA ARG A 62 6.97 5.67 -11.19
C ARG A 62 7.15 6.97 -10.42
N HIS A 63 7.60 6.88 -9.19
CA HIS A 63 7.74 8.05 -8.31
C HIS A 63 9.14 8.06 -7.72
N PRO A 64 10.17 8.39 -8.52
CA PRO A 64 11.55 8.39 -8.05
C PRO A 64 11.74 9.28 -6.82
N GLY A 65 12.49 8.78 -5.84
CA GLY A 65 12.72 9.50 -4.61
C GLY A 65 11.72 9.20 -3.50
N VAL A 66 10.68 8.43 -3.78
CA VAL A 66 9.71 8.01 -2.77
C VAL A 66 10.01 6.58 -2.35
N GLU A 67 9.99 6.35 -1.04
CA GLU A 67 10.16 5.00 -0.49
C GLU A 67 8.93 4.62 0.28
N THR A 68 8.59 3.34 0.25
CA THR A 68 7.47 2.78 1.02
C THR A 68 8.01 1.84 2.08
N VAL A 69 7.36 1.86 3.24
CA VAL A 69 7.66 0.94 4.34
C VAL A 69 6.37 0.22 4.69
N VAL A 70 6.43 -1.10 4.72
CA VAL A 70 5.25 -1.93 4.96
C VAL A 70 5.39 -2.60 6.31
N SER A 71 4.34 -2.47 7.13
CA SER A 71 4.26 -3.13 8.43
C SER A 71 3.02 -4.01 8.42
N TYR A 72 3.20 -5.28 8.70
CA TYR A 72 2.09 -6.23 8.72
C TYR A 72 1.52 -6.33 10.13
N LEU A 73 0.21 -6.09 10.23
CA LEU A 73 -0.51 -6.31 11.48
C LEU A 73 -1.06 -7.72 11.43
N SER A 74 -0.59 -8.53 12.32
CA SER A 74 -1.02 -9.94 12.36
C SER A 74 -2.43 -10.10 12.87
#